data_25df5040945641e19d8117a0376c20bd
#
_entry.id   25df5040945641e19d8117a0376c20bd
#
_cell.length_a   1.000
_cell.length_b   1.000
_cell.length_c   1.000
_cell.angle_alpha   90.00
_cell.angle_beta   90.00
_cell.angle_gamma   90.00
#
_symmetry.space_group_name_H-M   'P 1'
#
loop_
_entity.id
_entity.type
_entity.pdbx_description
1 polymer ?
#
loop_
_entity_poly.entity_id
_entity_poly.type
_entity_poly.pdbx_seq_one_letter_code
_entity_poly.pdbx_strand_id
1 'polypeptide(L)'
;MKNYTEIFGERKKQKYGIISNSLWILSKLKEFDFTLPKFLIAMIVLSPCATIISTYLPAVVIDELIEGYSLTTVLQHVVCMVAIIVLFKTITWLGQQKIAASVNLMQRITGDIIGKELNINFDLLENPSVQKKINNGFAASRRPWHLYGFYLGIYNCAQHIVAVIVYAIIVGKINAIILAIAVINVSLGMLFLNIARKRHASYADKLQLDAKQAMYINRVSMDQRAGKDIRIFNLSGWLLEKYDSCLDNMENVYSHIHNGYFVAKAGSEVLGSLFDFYAYAHLIYLLVTNRIDISSFVLLLGSIRGFSLALAELISKYSTLPPFSVAINYIREALEENENSGWEDTISNEKIDLIKREGIILRLKNVSYTYPGSSIPTLENVNLTIKKGEKLALLGLNGAGKTTLVKIICGLYRPTSGEVYINDFPQESFSYAKWQSLVSVMFQESVLLPWTIDENIIGRQSTQEVSGNNKLVKALELSGFKDKYDSLQEKGNSKLVREVNDDAVSFSGGEMQKLLFARALYKESPLIILDEPTSALDPVAENNLYINLARAVSGKTMIYISHRLSSTRFCDRIVLLQSGKIVEEGTHESLIDRDSLYKHLFDVQSMYYKEMDENKKEQ
;
A
#
# COMPACT_ATOMS: atom_id res chain seq x y z
N MET A 1 29.77 -17.27 1.67
CA MET A 1 29.54 -15.99 0.99
C MET A 1 28.67 -16.09 -0.29
N LYS A 2 28.48 -17.25 -0.89
CA LYS A 2 27.64 -17.42 -2.10
C LYS A 2 26.11 -17.52 -1.86
N ASN A 3 25.64 -17.82 -0.65
CA ASN A 3 24.20 -17.97 -0.36
C ASN A 3 23.49 -16.68 0.08
N TYR A 4 24.17 -15.54 0.17
CA TYR A 4 23.58 -14.26 0.55
C TYR A 4 22.89 -13.51 -0.59
N THR A 5 23.28 -13.81 -1.84
CA THR A 5 22.76 -13.15 -3.05
C THR A 5 21.49 -13.80 -3.60
N GLU A 6 21.15 -15.02 -3.19
CA GLU A 6 19.96 -15.73 -3.72
C GLU A 6 18.66 -15.44 -2.96
N ILE A 7 18.72 -15.01 -1.69
CA ILE A 7 17.51 -14.74 -0.88
C ILE A 7 17.07 -13.27 -0.94
N PHE A 8 18.02 -12.36 -1.11
CA PHE A 8 17.77 -10.96 -1.46
C PHE A 8 18.34 -10.78 -2.86
N GLY A 9 17.49 -10.97 -3.85
CA GLY A 9 17.88 -10.66 -5.22
C GLY A 9 18.75 -9.41 -5.23
N GLU A 10 19.82 -9.42 -6.03
CA GLU A 10 20.84 -8.39 -6.22
C GLU A 10 20.36 -7.03 -5.73
N ARG A 11 21.15 -6.31 -4.91
CA ARG A 11 20.82 -4.92 -4.52
C ARG A 11 20.40 -4.21 -5.79
N LYS A 12 19.09 -4.24 -6.08
CA LYS A 12 18.55 -3.56 -7.27
C LYS A 12 19.06 -2.15 -7.15
N LYS A 13 19.85 -1.73 -8.13
CA LYS A 13 20.38 -0.38 -8.23
C LYS A 13 19.17 0.53 -8.03
N GLN A 14 19.17 1.31 -6.94
CA GLN A 14 18.04 2.19 -6.62
C GLN A 14 17.74 3.03 -7.85
N LYS A 15 16.49 3.11 -8.27
CA LYS A 15 16.06 3.88 -9.45
C LYS A 15 16.40 5.36 -9.27
N TYR A 16 16.28 5.86 -8.02
CA TYR A 16 16.52 7.26 -7.66
C TYR A 16 17.55 7.38 -6.55
N GLY A 17 18.55 8.27 -6.74
CA GLY A 17 19.54 8.60 -5.73
C GLY A 17 18.97 9.55 -4.65
N ILE A 18 19.75 9.74 -3.56
CA ILE A 18 19.38 10.61 -2.44
C ILE A 18 19.04 12.03 -2.90
N ILE A 19 19.82 12.61 -3.81
CA ILE A 19 19.59 13.97 -4.34
C ILE A 19 18.25 14.05 -5.10
N SER A 20 17.99 13.08 -5.98
CA SER A 20 16.72 13.02 -6.72
C SER A 20 15.52 12.89 -5.79
N ASN A 21 15.63 12.06 -4.75
CA ASN A 21 14.59 11.90 -3.74
C ASN A 21 14.41 13.16 -2.89
N SER A 22 15.50 13.88 -2.60
CA SER A 22 15.43 15.18 -1.90
C SER A 22 14.66 16.22 -2.69
N LEU A 23 14.95 16.36 -3.98
CA LEU A 23 14.24 17.29 -4.86
C LEU A 23 12.76 16.93 -5.01
N TRP A 24 12.47 15.64 -5.14
CA TRP A 24 11.08 15.16 -5.23
C TRP A 24 10.28 15.46 -3.97
N ILE A 25 10.85 15.23 -2.79
CA ILE A 25 10.17 15.58 -1.52
C ILE A 25 9.98 17.07 -1.36
N LEU A 26 10.98 17.89 -1.72
CA LEU A 26 10.85 19.34 -1.66
C LEU A 26 9.74 19.85 -2.60
N SER A 27 9.59 19.24 -3.78
CA SER A 27 8.47 19.58 -4.67
C SER A 27 7.11 19.20 -4.06
N LYS A 28 7.00 18.02 -3.44
CA LYS A 28 5.78 17.59 -2.76
C LYS A 28 5.44 18.45 -1.53
N LEU A 29 6.44 18.84 -0.76
CA LEU A 29 6.25 19.79 0.35
C LEU A 29 5.75 21.15 -0.15
N LYS A 30 6.27 21.64 -1.27
CA LYS A 30 5.84 22.89 -1.88
C LYS A 30 4.39 22.82 -2.40
N GLU A 31 4.01 21.69 -3.00
CA GLU A 31 2.62 21.42 -3.43
C GLU A 31 1.66 21.39 -2.22
N PHE A 32 2.11 20.88 -1.09
CA PHE A 32 1.31 20.77 0.13
C PHE A 32 1.15 22.11 0.87
N ASP A 33 2.25 22.80 1.12
CA ASP A 33 2.29 24.13 1.74
C ASP A 33 3.47 24.94 1.20
N PHE A 34 3.17 25.97 0.41
CA PHE A 34 4.17 26.85 -0.21
C PHE A 34 5.07 27.59 0.82
N THR A 35 4.66 27.66 2.08
CA THR A 35 5.44 28.32 3.14
C THR A 35 6.51 27.43 3.76
N LEU A 36 6.35 26.08 3.72
CA LEU A 36 7.27 25.13 4.33
C LEU A 36 8.72 25.26 3.82
N PRO A 37 9.01 25.34 2.51
CA PRO A 37 10.38 25.52 2.03
C PRO A 37 11.05 26.80 2.54
N LYS A 38 10.30 27.88 2.73
CA LYS A 38 10.81 29.17 3.26
C LYS A 38 11.24 29.01 4.72
N PHE A 39 10.42 28.35 5.54
CA PHE A 39 10.77 28.06 6.93
C PHE A 39 11.99 27.13 7.01
N LEU A 40 12.10 26.11 6.14
CA LEU A 40 13.26 25.23 6.08
C LEU A 40 14.56 26.02 5.82
N ILE A 41 14.54 26.91 4.82
CA ILE A 41 15.71 27.76 4.50
C ILE A 41 16.07 28.67 5.69
N ALA A 42 15.08 29.34 6.29
CA ALA A 42 15.33 30.16 7.46
C ALA A 42 15.95 29.37 8.63
N MET A 43 15.45 28.17 8.89
CA MET A 43 15.97 27.30 9.95
C MET A 43 17.40 26.83 9.67
N ILE A 44 17.76 26.51 8.41
CA ILE A 44 19.10 26.09 8.01
C ILE A 44 20.14 27.15 8.35
N VAL A 45 19.78 28.43 8.24
CA VAL A 45 20.68 29.54 8.50
C VAL A 45 20.61 30.00 9.97
N LEU A 46 19.42 30.22 10.51
CA LEU A 46 19.25 30.83 11.83
C LEU A 46 19.65 29.90 12.98
N SER A 47 19.47 28.59 12.83
CA SER A 47 19.83 27.64 13.90
C SER A 47 21.35 27.57 14.16
N PRO A 48 22.22 27.42 13.14
CA PRO A 48 23.66 27.52 13.33
C PRO A 48 24.12 28.90 13.83
N CYS A 49 23.53 29.99 13.31
CA CYS A 49 23.81 31.34 13.76
C CYS A 49 23.57 31.51 15.26
N ALA A 50 22.43 31.03 15.77
CA ALA A 50 22.13 31.09 17.21
C ALA A 50 23.21 30.34 18.05
N THR A 51 23.65 29.17 17.57
CA THR A 51 24.65 28.37 18.25
C THR A 51 26.05 29.05 18.24
N ILE A 52 26.43 29.64 17.10
CA ILE A 52 27.70 30.36 16.94
C ILE A 52 27.71 31.61 17.81
N ILE A 53 26.65 32.41 17.83
CA ILE A 53 26.53 33.58 18.71
C ILE A 53 26.62 33.16 20.18
N SER A 54 26.01 32.07 20.57
CA SER A 54 26.12 31.51 21.93
C SER A 54 27.54 31.09 22.29
N THR A 55 28.32 30.60 21.32
CA THR A 55 29.73 30.25 21.51
C THR A 55 30.62 31.49 21.60
N TYR A 56 30.28 32.58 20.89
CA TYR A 56 31.01 33.83 20.84
C TYR A 56 30.79 34.72 22.07
N LEU A 57 29.59 34.66 22.66
CA LEU A 57 29.14 35.54 23.75
C LEU A 57 30.13 35.58 24.96
N PRO A 58 30.66 34.45 25.51
CA PRO A 58 31.56 34.50 26.62
C PRO A 58 32.87 35.23 26.28
N ALA A 59 33.39 35.09 25.05
CA ALA A 59 34.62 35.76 24.61
C ALA A 59 34.45 37.27 24.54
N VAL A 60 33.29 37.75 24.00
CA VAL A 60 32.97 39.19 23.95
C VAL A 60 32.88 39.79 25.35
N VAL A 61 32.20 39.10 26.28
CA VAL A 61 32.09 39.57 27.68
C VAL A 61 33.44 39.70 28.35
N ILE A 62 34.34 38.74 28.14
CA ILE A 62 35.69 38.78 28.70
C ILE A 62 36.51 39.94 28.11
N ASP A 63 36.42 40.14 26.79
CA ASP A 63 37.13 41.20 26.07
C ASP A 63 36.73 42.59 26.58
N GLU A 64 35.40 42.86 26.66
CA GLU A 64 34.85 44.12 27.17
C GLU A 64 35.22 44.36 28.63
N LEU A 65 35.29 43.32 29.46
CA LEU A 65 35.74 43.47 30.87
C LEU A 65 37.22 43.79 30.97
N ILE A 66 38.07 43.24 30.11
CA ILE A 66 39.52 43.53 30.05
C ILE A 66 39.74 44.94 29.54
N GLU A 67 38.98 45.41 28.56
CA GLU A 67 39.05 46.78 28.03
C GLU A 67 38.51 47.85 29.00
N GLY A 68 37.83 47.43 30.10
CA GLY A 68 37.37 48.35 31.15
C GLY A 68 36.05 49.02 30.89
N TYR A 69 35.21 48.42 30.02
CA TYR A 69 33.84 48.94 29.80
C TYR A 69 33.00 48.91 31.07
N SER A 70 32.03 49.83 31.16
CA SER A 70 31.12 49.87 32.31
C SER A 70 30.27 48.61 32.40
N LEU A 71 29.96 48.14 33.60
CA LEU A 71 29.10 46.96 33.81
C LEU A 71 27.73 47.09 33.09
N THR A 72 27.20 48.30 33.01
CA THR A 72 25.93 48.61 32.33
C THR A 72 26.03 48.40 30.83
N THR A 73 27.18 48.74 30.20
CA THR A 73 27.41 48.53 28.75
C THR A 73 27.55 47.06 28.43
N VAL A 74 28.35 46.34 29.24
CA VAL A 74 28.52 44.88 29.09
C VAL A 74 27.17 44.16 29.21
N LEU A 75 26.34 44.51 30.22
CA LEU A 75 25.00 43.92 30.38
C LEU A 75 24.09 44.23 29.19
N GLN A 76 24.14 45.44 28.61
CA GLN A 76 23.35 45.80 27.43
C GLN A 76 23.74 44.92 26.23
N HIS A 77 25.03 44.69 25.96
CA HIS A 77 25.46 43.83 24.88
C HIS A 77 25.06 42.37 25.09
N VAL A 78 25.21 41.85 26.32
CA VAL A 78 24.74 40.48 26.67
C VAL A 78 23.23 40.34 26.43
N VAL A 79 22.44 41.29 26.92
CA VAL A 79 20.96 41.25 26.70
C VAL A 79 20.63 41.29 25.22
N CYS A 80 21.29 42.15 24.43
CA CYS A 80 21.09 42.18 22.96
C CYS A 80 21.44 40.85 22.30
N MET A 81 22.59 40.26 22.59
CA MET A 81 22.99 38.99 22.01
C MET A 81 22.04 37.85 22.42
N VAL A 82 21.64 37.78 23.69
CA VAL A 82 20.68 36.80 24.19
C VAL A 82 19.31 36.99 23.51
N ALA A 83 18.85 38.22 23.32
CA ALA A 83 17.61 38.50 22.61
C ALA A 83 17.63 37.98 21.16
N ILE A 84 18.77 38.17 20.45
CA ILE A 84 18.95 37.62 19.10
C ILE A 84 18.95 36.09 19.10
N ILE A 85 19.62 35.45 20.06
CA ILE A 85 19.64 33.98 20.21
C ILE A 85 18.20 33.48 20.44
N VAL A 86 17.45 34.12 21.36
CA VAL A 86 16.06 33.74 21.66
C VAL A 86 15.18 33.91 20.43
N LEU A 87 15.32 35.02 19.69
CA LEU A 87 14.57 35.27 18.46
C LEU A 87 14.84 34.16 17.42
N PHE A 88 16.11 33.84 17.17
CA PHE A 88 16.48 32.79 16.20
C PHE A 88 15.97 31.41 16.62
N LYS A 89 16.12 31.06 17.90
CA LYS A 89 15.60 29.80 18.45
C LYS A 89 14.07 29.74 18.37
N THR A 90 13.36 30.85 18.61
CA THR A 90 11.91 30.91 18.49
C THR A 90 11.46 30.68 17.04
N ILE A 91 12.11 31.34 16.06
CA ILE A 91 11.79 31.14 14.64
C ILE A 91 12.08 29.68 14.25
N THR A 92 13.17 29.10 14.68
CA THR A 92 13.49 27.69 14.38
C THR A 92 12.52 26.74 15.05
N TRP A 93 12.09 27.01 16.27
CA TRP A 93 11.06 26.22 16.96
C TRP A 93 9.70 26.27 16.25
N LEU A 94 9.26 27.46 15.83
CA LEU A 94 8.03 27.63 15.03
C LEU A 94 8.11 26.85 13.71
N GLY A 95 9.26 26.89 13.05
CA GLY A 95 9.52 26.10 11.85
C GLY A 95 9.41 24.60 12.10
N GLN A 96 9.96 24.11 13.23
CA GLN A 96 9.87 22.69 13.61
C GLN A 96 8.41 22.26 13.87
N GLN A 97 7.58 23.13 14.50
CA GLN A 97 6.15 22.84 14.69
C GLN A 97 5.39 22.75 13.36
N LYS A 98 5.67 23.65 12.42
CA LYS A 98 5.11 23.57 11.06
C LYS A 98 5.53 22.30 10.33
N ILE A 99 6.78 21.90 10.48
CA ILE A 99 7.31 20.66 9.95
C ILE A 99 6.60 19.44 10.55
N ALA A 100 6.38 19.41 11.86
CA ALA A 100 5.62 18.36 12.53
C ALA A 100 4.18 18.24 11.98
N ALA A 101 3.53 19.36 11.67
CA ALA A 101 2.22 19.38 11.03
C ALA A 101 2.22 18.79 9.60
N SER A 102 3.37 18.70 8.93
CA SER A 102 3.49 18.09 7.60
C SER A 102 3.33 16.56 7.59
N VAL A 103 3.11 15.92 8.76
CA VAL A 103 2.65 14.52 8.85
C VAL A 103 1.40 14.28 7.99
N ASN A 104 0.54 15.29 7.82
CA ASN A 104 -0.61 15.24 6.92
C ASN A 104 -0.21 15.04 5.43
N LEU A 105 0.97 15.46 4.99
CA LEU A 105 1.48 15.15 3.65
C LEU A 105 1.59 13.66 3.42
N MET A 106 1.98 12.91 4.43
CA MET A 106 2.09 11.45 4.33
C MET A 106 0.75 10.78 4.10
N GLN A 107 -0.30 11.27 4.79
CA GLN A 107 -1.65 10.76 4.59
C GLN A 107 -2.12 11.03 3.15
N ARG A 108 -1.77 12.19 2.56
CA ARG A 108 -2.05 12.47 1.15
C ARG A 108 -1.29 11.54 0.21
N ILE A 109 0.01 11.36 0.41
CA ILE A 109 0.81 10.42 -0.41
C ILE A 109 0.29 8.98 -0.27
N THR A 110 -0.13 8.58 0.93
CA THR A 110 -0.78 7.28 1.13
C THR A 110 -2.11 7.21 0.37
N GLY A 111 -2.91 8.29 0.40
CA GLY A 111 -4.13 8.43 -0.40
C GLY A 111 -3.88 8.33 -1.90
N ASP A 112 -2.80 8.96 -2.40
CA ASP A 112 -2.40 8.88 -3.81
C ASP A 112 -2.04 7.43 -4.21
N ILE A 113 -1.35 6.68 -3.35
CA ILE A 113 -1.04 5.26 -3.58
C ILE A 113 -2.31 4.42 -3.58
N ILE A 114 -3.24 4.66 -2.63
CA ILE A 114 -4.54 3.99 -2.60
C ILE A 114 -5.34 4.31 -3.87
N GLY A 115 -5.39 5.60 -4.26
CA GLY A 115 -6.04 6.01 -5.50
C GLY A 115 -5.44 5.31 -6.73
N LYS A 116 -4.12 5.15 -6.74
CA LYS A 116 -3.41 4.39 -7.76
C LYS A 116 -3.82 2.92 -7.81
N GLU A 117 -3.82 2.24 -6.65
CA GLU A 117 -4.21 0.84 -6.51
C GLU A 117 -5.66 0.60 -6.95
N LEU A 118 -6.57 1.53 -6.63
CA LEU A 118 -7.98 1.43 -7.01
C LEU A 118 -8.23 1.64 -8.51
N ASN A 119 -7.34 2.36 -9.20
CA ASN A 119 -7.51 2.69 -10.62
C ASN A 119 -6.63 1.86 -11.57
N ILE A 120 -5.67 1.09 -11.04
CA ILE A 120 -4.82 0.22 -11.86
C ILE A 120 -5.65 -0.94 -12.44
N ASN A 121 -5.32 -1.38 -13.66
CA ASN A 121 -5.98 -2.54 -14.26
C ASN A 121 -5.82 -3.79 -13.40
N PHE A 122 -6.86 -4.59 -13.30
CA PHE A 122 -6.91 -5.75 -12.41
C PHE A 122 -5.87 -6.83 -12.77
N ASP A 123 -5.56 -7.02 -14.03
CA ASP A 123 -4.50 -7.94 -14.50
C ASP A 123 -3.11 -7.52 -14.00
N LEU A 124 -2.84 -6.22 -13.94
CA LEU A 124 -1.61 -5.67 -13.35
C LEU A 124 -1.61 -5.80 -11.82
N LEU A 125 -2.78 -5.63 -11.19
CA LEU A 125 -2.90 -5.78 -9.72
C LEU A 125 -2.58 -7.21 -9.27
N GLU A 126 -2.96 -8.24 -10.03
CA GLU A 126 -2.63 -9.64 -9.74
C GLU A 126 -1.19 -10.03 -10.12
N ASN A 127 -0.45 -9.17 -10.85
CA ASN A 127 0.94 -9.41 -11.16
C ASN A 127 1.82 -9.30 -9.90
N PRO A 128 2.52 -10.38 -9.48
CA PRO A 128 3.28 -10.38 -8.23
C PRO A 128 4.34 -9.27 -8.15
N SER A 129 4.91 -8.85 -9.29
CA SER A 129 5.92 -7.80 -9.33
C SER A 129 5.32 -6.41 -9.09
N VAL A 130 4.14 -6.13 -9.65
CA VAL A 130 3.39 -4.88 -9.47
C VAL A 130 2.82 -4.81 -8.06
N GLN A 131 2.19 -5.89 -7.61
CA GLN A 131 1.67 -6.01 -6.25
C GLN A 131 2.76 -5.78 -5.19
N LYS A 132 3.97 -6.33 -5.41
CA LYS A 132 5.11 -6.09 -4.54
C LYS A 132 5.51 -4.62 -4.50
N LYS A 133 5.50 -3.90 -5.64
CA LYS A 133 5.82 -2.46 -5.69
C LYS A 133 4.78 -1.64 -4.92
N ILE A 134 3.49 -1.88 -5.18
CA ILE A 134 2.38 -1.18 -4.51
C ILE A 134 2.42 -1.43 -3.01
N ASN A 135 2.52 -2.70 -2.59
CA ASN A 135 2.60 -3.09 -1.19
C ASN A 135 3.81 -2.47 -0.47
N ASN A 136 4.99 -2.44 -1.12
CA ASN A 136 6.18 -1.80 -0.56
C ASN A 136 5.99 -0.29 -0.43
N GLY A 137 5.43 0.37 -1.45
CA GLY A 137 5.13 1.80 -1.43
C GLY A 137 4.12 2.16 -0.33
N PHE A 138 3.05 1.39 -0.22
CA PHE A 138 2.03 1.53 0.82
C PHE A 138 2.61 1.32 2.23
N ALA A 139 3.38 0.25 2.44
CA ALA A 139 4.05 -0.01 3.72
C ALA A 139 5.06 1.09 4.09
N ALA A 140 5.77 1.64 3.10
CA ALA A 140 6.69 2.76 3.30
C ALA A 140 5.95 4.05 3.64
N SER A 141 4.82 4.35 2.98
CA SER A 141 4.03 5.56 3.21
C SER A 141 3.29 5.56 4.55
N ARG A 142 2.87 4.40 5.05
CA ARG A 142 2.19 4.29 6.36
C ARG A 142 3.08 4.51 7.57
N ARG A 143 4.41 4.53 7.38
CA ARG A 143 5.35 4.80 8.47
C ARG A 143 5.74 6.27 8.48
N PRO A 144 5.17 7.11 9.37
CA PRO A 144 5.38 8.55 9.41
C PRO A 144 6.87 8.93 9.42
N TRP A 145 7.69 8.12 10.07
CA TRP A 145 9.11 8.38 10.24
C TRP A 145 9.93 8.31 8.95
N HIS A 146 9.45 7.64 7.87
CA HIS A 146 10.23 7.51 6.65
C HIS A 146 10.34 8.84 5.89
N LEU A 147 9.21 9.47 5.59
CA LEU A 147 9.20 10.77 4.92
C LEU A 147 9.73 11.88 5.86
N TYR A 148 9.18 11.93 7.08
CA TYR A 148 9.60 12.88 8.10
C TYR A 148 11.09 12.77 8.40
N GLY A 149 11.60 11.56 8.65
CA GLY A 149 13.01 11.31 8.92
C GLY A 149 13.92 11.67 7.75
N PHE A 150 13.47 11.46 6.51
CA PHE A 150 14.25 11.79 5.33
C PHE A 150 14.42 13.30 5.15
N TYR A 151 13.34 14.08 5.15
CA TYR A 151 13.47 15.52 4.96
C TYR A 151 14.06 16.23 6.19
N LEU A 152 13.78 15.75 7.41
CA LEU A 152 14.44 16.22 8.61
C LEU A 152 15.95 15.93 8.57
N GLY A 153 16.33 14.75 8.04
CA GLY A 153 17.71 14.39 7.80
C GLY A 153 18.42 15.33 6.84
N ILE A 154 17.76 15.68 5.72
CA ILE A 154 18.28 16.66 4.75
C ILE A 154 18.48 18.03 5.42
N TYR A 155 17.46 18.51 6.15
CA TYR A 155 17.53 19.77 6.88
C TYR A 155 18.69 19.77 7.88
N ASN A 156 18.81 18.73 8.71
CA ASN A 156 19.88 18.62 9.69
C ASN A 156 21.26 18.57 9.03
N CYS A 157 21.42 17.82 7.92
CA CYS A 157 22.67 17.82 7.17
C CYS A 157 23.05 19.23 6.68
N ALA A 158 22.09 19.94 6.07
CA ALA A 158 22.34 21.30 5.59
C ALA A 158 22.72 22.28 6.73
N GLN A 159 22.02 22.21 7.86
CA GLN A 159 22.31 23.00 9.05
C GLN A 159 23.72 22.74 9.59
N HIS A 160 24.10 21.46 9.72
CA HIS A 160 25.42 21.10 10.23
C HIS A 160 26.55 21.41 9.25
N ILE A 161 26.30 21.37 7.92
CA ILE A 161 27.26 21.86 6.92
C ILE A 161 27.60 23.34 7.17
N VAL A 162 26.58 24.18 7.38
CA VAL A 162 26.79 25.60 7.68
C VAL A 162 27.61 25.77 8.97
N ALA A 163 27.24 25.05 10.03
CA ALA A 163 27.96 25.10 11.30
C ALA A 163 29.42 24.67 11.16
N VAL A 164 29.69 23.55 10.47
CA VAL A 164 31.05 23.03 10.22
C VAL A 164 31.89 24.06 9.46
N ILE A 165 31.36 24.69 8.41
CA ILE A 165 32.08 25.71 7.63
C ILE A 165 32.48 26.90 8.52
N VAL A 166 31.52 27.43 9.30
CA VAL A 166 31.80 28.61 10.14
C VAL A 166 32.82 28.28 11.24
N TYR A 167 32.64 27.18 11.96
CA TYR A 167 33.61 26.77 12.98
C TYR A 167 34.99 26.45 12.39
N ALA A 168 35.06 25.83 11.20
CA ALA A 168 36.32 25.57 10.51
C ALA A 168 37.06 26.86 10.16
N ILE A 169 36.35 27.92 9.75
CA ILE A 169 36.95 29.24 9.49
C ILE A 169 37.50 29.86 10.80
N ILE A 170 36.75 29.79 11.90
CA ILE A 170 37.18 30.33 13.21
C ILE A 170 38.42 29.59 13.70
N VAL A 171 38.39 28.27 13.78
CA VAL A 171 39.48 27.44 14.28
C VAL A 171 40.69 27.49 13.34
N GLY A 172 40.46 27.42 12.02
CA GLY A 172 41.52 27.37 11.01
C GLY A 172 42.34 28.65 10.91
N LYS A 173 41.79 29.84 11.22
CA LYS A 173 42.52 31.12 11.26
C LYS A 173 43.60 31.14 12.32
N ILE A 174 43.42 30.35 13.40
CA ILE A 174 44.33 30.39 14.55
C ILE A 174 45.24 29.15 14.57
N ASN A 175 44.70 27.95 14.30
CA ASN A 175 45.53 26.75 14.27
C ASN A 175 44.94 25.63 13.35
N ALA A 176 45.54 25.50 12.17
CA ALA A 176 45.14 24.48 11.21
C ALA A 176 45.40 23.02 11.68
N ILE A 177 46.36 22.83 12.60
CA ILE A 177 46.70 21.48 13.10
C ILE A 177 45.58 20.95 13.97
N ILE A 178 44.97 21.78 14.83
CA ILE A 178 43.83 21.38 15.66
C ILE A 178 42.67 20.97 14.77
N LEU A 179 42.39 21.71 13.70
CA LEU A 179 41.34 21.38 12.73
C LEU A 179 41.60 20.02 12.07
N ALA A 180 42.82 19.76 11.63
CA ALA A 180 43.19 18.48 11.00
C ALA A 180 42.99 17.29 11.96
N ILE A 181 43.41 17.43 13.22
CA ILE A 181 43.26 16.40 14.25
C ILE A 181 41.76 16.17 14.57
N ALA A 182 40.96 17.24 14.63
CA ALA A 182 39.49 17.11 14.81
C ALA A 182 38.84 16.31 13.69
N VAL A 183 39.21 16.55 12.43
CA VAL A 183 38.70 15.78 11.26
C VAL A 183 39.13 14.32 11.36
N ILE A 184 40.36 14.03 11.74
CA ILE A 184 40.86 12.66 11.93
C ILE A 184 40.09 11.95 13.04
N ASN A 185 39.90 12.61 14.20
CA ASN A 185 39.13 12.03 15.31
C ASN A 185 37.72 11.64 14.92
N VAL A 186 37.00 12.54 14.26
CA VAL A 186 35.63 12.24 13.79
C VAL A 186 35.63 11.13 12.74
N SER A 187 36.60 11.11 11.84
CA SER A 187 36.74 10.05 10.84
C SER A 187 36.99 8.67 11.47
N LEU A 188 37.79 8.59 12.52
CA LEU A 188 38.01 7.36 13.29
C LEU A 188 36.71 6.90 14.02
N GLY A 189 35.99 7.82 14.65
CA GLY A 189 34.69 7.53 15.27
C GLY A 189 33.69 6.96 14.29
N MET A 190 33.72 7.48 13.05
CA MET A 190 32.89 6.91 11.96
C MET A 190 33.29 5.48 11.59
N LEU A 191 34.57 5.14 11.58
CA LEU A 191 34.99 3.78 11.27
C LEU A 191 34.38 2.78 12.27
N PHE A 192 34.41 3.11 13.57
CA PHE A 192 33.76 2.29 14.60
C PHE A 192 32.26 2.13 14.35
N LEU A 193 31.57 3.23 14.05
CA LEU A 193 30.13 3.19 13.77
C LEU A 193 29.80 2.39 12.51
N ASN A 194 30.64 2.48 11.47
CA ASN A 194 30.44 1.69 10.24
C ASN A 194 30.64 0.19 10.47
N ILE A 195 31.55 -0.20 11.35
CA ILE A 195 31.74 -1.61 11.74
C ILE A 195 30.49 -2.12 12.46
N ALA A 196 29.95 -1.35 13.42
CA ALA A 196 28.71 -1.70 14.11
C ALA A 196 27.50 -1.82 13.14
N ARG A 197 27.41 -0.90 12.16
CA ARG A 197 26.35 -0.94 11.11
C ARG A 197 26.47 -2.16 10.19
N LYS A 198 27.68 -2.52 9.78
CA LYS A 198 27.87 -3.74 8.96
C LYS A 198 27.43 -4.98 9.72
N ARG A 199 27.73 -5.05 11.02
CA ARG A 199 27.23 -6.12 11.90
C ARG A 199 25.70 -6.09 11.99
N HIS A 200 25.10 -4.93 12.25
CA HIS A 200 23.64 -4.80 12.27
C HIS A 200 23.01 -5.29 10.95
N ALA A 201 23.56 -4.87 9.81
CA ALA A 201 23.07 -5.31 8.51
C ALA A 201 23.15 -6.83 8.30
N SER A 202 24.12 -7.52 8.88
CA SER A 202 24.21 -8.98 8.78
C SER A 202 23.14 -9.74 9.59
N TYR A 203 22.53 -9.10 10.57
CA TYR A 203 21.43 -9.66 11.37
C TYR A 203 20.04 -9.24 10.90
N ALA A 204 19.95 -8.26 10.01
CA ALA A 204 18.67 -7.67 9.59
C ALA A 204 17.69 -8.69 8.99
N ASP A 205 18.20 -9.65 8.25
CA ASP A 205 17.40 -10.68 7.57
C ASP A 205 16.75 -11.63 8.56
N LYS A 206 17.53 -12.10 9.54
CA LYS A 206 17.04 -12.99 10.59
C LYS A 206 15.96 -12.28 11.43
N LEU A 207 16.23 -11.03 11.81
CA LEU A 207 15.27 -10.20 12.55
C LEU A 207 13.97 -9.98 11.79
N GLN A 208 14.04 -9.78 10.46
CA GLN A 208 12.83 -9.61 9.63
C GLN A 208 12.01 -10.89 9.53
N LEU A 209 12.62 -12.06 9.48
CA LEU A 209 11.91 -13.33 9.42
C LEU A 209 11.13 -13.58 10.71
N ASP A 210 11.81 -13.49 11.85
CA ASP A 210 11.18 -13.68 13.16
C ASP A 210 10.07 -12.65 13.41
N ALA A 211 10.30 -11.39 13.05
CA ALA A 211 9.29 -10.33 13.14
C ALA A 211 8.06 -10.60 12.25
N LYS A 212 8.25 -11.10 11.01
CA LYS A 212 7.13 -11.47 10.13
C LYS A 212 6.33 -12.64 10.69
N GLN A 213 6.98 -13.65 11.26
CA GLN A 213 6.32 -14.79 11.87
C GLN A 213 5.51 -14.36 13.10
N ALA A 214 6.09 -13.56 13.99
CA ALA A 214 5.40 -13.02 15.16
C ALA A 214 4.18 -12.16 14.77
N MET A 215 4.32 -11.29 13.76
CA MET A 215 3.21 -10.48 13.24
C MET A 215 2.11 -11.34 12.60
N TYR A 216 2.47 -12.44 11.93
CA TYR A 216 1.50 -13.37 11.36
C TYR A 216 0.69 -14.06 12.45
N ILE A 217 1.35 -14.57 13.51
CA ILE A 217 0.69 -15.20 14.65
C ILE A 217 -0.26 -14.21 15.33
N ASN A 218 0.17 -12.97 15.55
CA ASN A 218 -0.66 -11.90 16.11
C ASN A 218 -1.90 -11.66 15.24
N ARG A 219 -1.74 -11.55 13.92
CA ARG A 219 -2.88 -11.37 12.99
C ARG A 219 -3.86 -12.52 13.04
N VAL A 220 -3.36 -13.77 13.04
CA VAL A 220 -4.20 -14.97 13.09
C VAL A 220 -4.95 -15.06 14.43
N SER A 221 -4.32 -14.67 15.54
CA SER A 221 -4.98 -14.68 16.85
C SER A 221 -6.14 -13.68 16.98
N MET A 222 -6.11 -12.60 16.17
CA MET A 222 -7.16 -11.58 16.12
C MET A 222 -8.24 -11.87 15.05
N ASP A 223 -8.00 -12.82 14.15
CA ASP A 223 -8.96 -13.19 13.11
C ASP A 223 -10.06 -14.09 13.69
N GLN A 224 -11.30 -13.60 13.72
CA GLN A 224 -12.46 -14.37 14.20
C GLN A 224 -12.68 -15.68 13.44
N ARG A 225 -12.29 -15.73 12.16
CA ARG A 225 -12.42 -16.93 11.32
C ARG A 225 -11.51 -18.05 11.81
N ALA A 226 -10.28 -17.70 12.19
CA ALA A 226 -9.33 -18.64 12.77
C ALA A 226 -9.68 -19.04 14.21
N GLY A 227 -10.46 -18.22 14.90
CA GLY A 227 -10.78 -18.39 16.34
C GLY A 227 -11.44 -19.73 16.68
N LYS A 228 -12.30 -20.27 15.80
CA LYS A 228 -12.93 -21.60 15.97
C LYS A 228 -11.90 -22.74 15.81
N ASP A 229 -11.04 -22.67 14.80
CA ASP A 229 -10.07 -23.69 14.50
C ASP A 229 -8.98 -23.75 15.58
N ILE A 230 -8.51 -22.59 16.06
CA ILE A 230 -7.56 -22.49 17.17
C ILE A 230 -8.10 -23.20 18.42
N ARG A 231 -9.41 -23.07 18.72
CA ARG A 231 -10.03 -23.69 19.90
C ARG A 231 -10.30 -25.17 19.73
N ILE A 232 -10.87 -25.59 18.57
CA ILE A 232 -11.22 -27.00 18.31
C ILE A 232 -9.96 -27.87 18.24
N PHE A 233 -8.89 -27.37 17.58
CA PHE A 233 -7.64 -28.08 17.46
C PHE A 233 -6.64 -27.81 18.59
N ASN A 234 -7.05 -27.04 19.63
CA ASN A 234 -6.23 -26.68 20.79
C ASN A 234 -4.84 -26.11 20.42
N LEU A 235 -4.80 -25.20 19.43
CA LEU A 235 -3.57 -24.65 18.88
C LEU A 235 -2.95 -23.53 19.73
N SER A 236 -3.65 -23.03 20.76
CA SER A 236 -3.25 -21.85 21.53
C SER A 236 -1.86 -21.99 22.17
N GLY A 237 -1.60 -23.12 22.84
CA GLY A 237 -0.30 -23.36 23.46
C GLY A 237 0.84 -23.40 22.45
N TRP A 238 0.65 -24.11 21.35
CA TRP A 238 1.63 -24.18 20.27
C TRP A 238 1.91 -22.83 19.59
N LEU A 239 0.87 -22.01 19.35
CA LEU A 239 1.02 -20.68 18.77
C LEU A 239 1.78 -19.74 19.71
N LEU A 240 1.50 -19.79 21.03
CA LEU A 240 2.23 -19.00 22.02
C LEU A 240 3.69 -19.42 22.10
N GLU A 241 3.99 -20.72 22.16
CA GLU A 241 5.38 -21.23 22.15
C GLU A 241 6.15 -20.75 20.91
N LYS A 242 5.51 -20.75 19.73
CA LYS A 242 6.11 -20.22 18.50
C LYS A 242 6.33 -18.71 18.56
N TYR A 243 5.40 -17.97 19.11
CA TYR A 243 5.50 -16.53 19.30
C TYR A 243 6.66 -16.18 20.24
N ASP A 244 6.73 -16.85 21.41
CA ASP A 244 7.78 -16.65 22.39
C ASP A 244 9.16 -17.00 21.80
N SER A 245 9.27 -18.10 21.07
CA SER A 245 10.50 -18.46 20.36
C SER A 245 10.95 -17.37 19.36
N CYS A 246 10.01 -16.74 18.65
CA CYS A 246 10.35 -15.60 17.79
C CYS A 246 10.85 -14.41 18.60
N LEU A 247 10.24 -14.09 19.74
CA LEU A 247 10.66 -13.00 20.64
C LEU A 247 12.05 -13.25 21.21
N ASP A 248 12.32 -14.44 21.70
CA ASP A 248 13.63 -14.84 22.25
C ASP A 248 14.75 -14.71 21.20
N ASN A 249 14.46 -15.16 19.95
CA ASN A 249 15.39 -15.00 18.83
C ASN A 249 15.66 -13.52 18.54
N MET A 250 14.62 -12.68 18.54
CA MET A 250 14.74 -11.25 18.30
C MET A 250 15.53 -10.57 19.42
N GLU A 251 15.27 -10.90 20.69
CA GLU A 251 15.99 -10.38 21.85
C GLU A 251 17.49 -10.70 21.80
N ASN A 252 17.84 -11.95 21.51
CA ASN A 252 19.24 -12.36 21.32
C ASN A 252 19.92 -11.55 20.19
N VAL A 253 19.24 -11.36 19.07
CA VAL A 253 19.78 -10.55 17.96
C VAL A 253 19.92 -9.09 18.36
N TYR A 254 18.93 -8.50 19.02
CA TYR A 254 19.03 -7.12 19.52
C TYR A 254 20.16 -6.92 20.53
N SER A 255 20.36 -7.87 21.44
CA SER A 255 21.47 -7.83 22.39
C SER A 255 22.83 -7.76 21.67
N HIS A 256 23.06 -8.60 20.67
CA HIS A 256 24.28 -8.56 19.87
C HIS A 256 24.45 -7.24 19.08
N ILE A 257 23.36 -6.69 18.54
CA ILE A 257 23.36 -5.41 17.84
C ILE A 257 23.71 -4.27 18.81
N HIS A 258 23.03 -4.21 19.96
CA HIS A 258 23.24 -3.16 20.96
C HIS A 258 24.65 -3.19 21.53
N ASN A 259 25.20 -4.37 21.83
CA ASN A 259 26.58 -4.53 22.28
C ASN A 259 27.57 -4.01 21.22
N GLY A 260 27.31 -4.27 19.93
CA GLY A 260 28.14 -3.72 18.84
C GLY A 260 28.13 -2.20 18.79
N TYR A 261 26.95 -1.59 18.93
CA TYR A 261 26.82 -0.12 18.98
C TYR A 261 27.42 0.47 20.27
N PHE A 262 27.25 -0.19 21.40
CA PHE A 262 27.84 0.25 22.68
C PHE A 262 29.35 0.32 22.58
N VAL A 263 30.01 -0.73 22.09
CA VAL A 263 31.48 -0.77 21.93
C VAL A 263 31.95 0.32 20.94
N ALA A 264 31.22 0.49 19.83
CA ALA A 264 31.56 1.52 18.86
C ALA A 264 31.43 2.94 19.43
N LYS A 265 30.38 3.20 20.21
CA LYS A 265 30.15 4.49 20.86
C LYS A 265 31.16 4.74 21.96
N ALA A 266 31.41 3.77 22.81
CA ALA A 266 32.42 3.89 23.88
C ALA A 266 33.82 4.18 23.30
N GLY A 267 34.23 3.48 22.24
CA GLY A 267 35.50 3.74 21.56
C GLY A 267 35.57 5.15 20.95
N SER A 268 34.49 5.62 20.34
CA SER A 268 34.41 6.99 19.81
C SER A 268 34.48 8.06 20.90
N GLU A 269 33.84 7.87 22.05
CA GLU A 269 33.85 8.80 23.19
C GLU A 269 35.24 8.86 23.84
N VAL A 270 35.94 7.73 23.98
CA VAL A 270 37.30 7.69 24.48
C VAL A 270 38.24 8.49 23.56
N LEU A 271 38.16 8.25 22.24
CA LEU A 271 38.95 9.02 21.27
C LEU A 271 38.61 10.51 21.30
N GLY A 272 37.34 10.86 21.44
CA GLY A 272 36.88 12.24 21.59
C GLY A 272 37.49 12.92 22.81
N SER A 273 37.50 12.24 23.96
CA SER A 273 38.06 12.75 25.21
C SER A 273 39.62 12.96 25.12
N LEU A 274 40.31 12.05 24.43
CA LEU A 274 41.77 12.22 24.18
C LEU A 274 42.04 13.40 23.27
N PHE A 275 41.23 13.62 22.26
CA PHE A 275 41.31 14.78 21.38
C PHE A 275 41.06 16.09 22.15
N ASP A 276 39.99 16.14 22.95
CA ASP A 276 39.65 17.31 23.76
C ASP A 276 40.80 17.64 24.74
N PHE A 277 41.36 16.61 25.38
CA PHE A 277 42.52 16.78 26.25
C PHE A 277 43.73 17.41 25.52
N TYR A 278 44.09 16.88 24.34
CA TYR A 278 45.16 17.42 23.51
C TYR A 278 44.88 18.87 23.09
N ALA A 279 43.69 19.13 22.61
CA ALA A 279 43.28 20.46 22.14
C ALA A 279 43.34 21.50 23.28
N TYR A 280 42.84 21.14 24.46
CA TYR A 280 42.89 22.02 25.64
C TYR A 280 44.29 22.25 26.14
N ALA A 281 45.12 21.20 26.24
CA ALA A 281 46.53 21.34 26.62
C ALA A 281 47.28 22.25 25.66
N HIS A 282 47.02 22.12 24.34
CA HIS A 282 47.66 22.99 23.34
C HIS A 282 47.17 24.44 23.43
N LEU A 283 45.88 24.68 23.68
CA LEU A 283 45.37 26.03 23.89
C LEU A 283 45.95 26.68 25.16
N ILE A 284 46.09 25.94 26.25
CA ILE A 284 46.73 26.42 27.48
C ILE A 284 48.19 26.79 27.19
N TYR A 285 48.90 25.95 26.42
CA TYR A 285 50.28 26.27 26.01
C TYR A 285 50.36 27.58 25.22
N LEU A 286 49.45 27.82 24.26
CA LEU A 286 49.41 29.05 23.48
C LEU A 286 49.10 30.28 24.36
N LEU A 287 48.21 30.13 25.35
CA LEU A 287 47.85 31.18 26.29
C LEU A 287 49.04 31.54 27.20
N VAL A 288 49.70 30.53 27.80
CA VAL A 288 50.86 30.73 28.70
C VAL A 288 52.06 31.34 27.96
N THR A 289 52.19 31.01 26.67
CA THR A 289 53.23 31.59 25.81
C THR A 289 52.87 32.95 25.23
N ASN A 290 51.79 33.59 25.68
CA ASN A 290 51.25 34.88 25.21
C ASN A 290 51.06 34.96 23.68
N ARG A 291 50.76 33.84 23.04
CA ARG A 291 50.44 33.78 21.58
C ARG A 291 48.99 34.05 21.30
N ILE A 292 48.14 33.89 22.27
CA ILE A 292 46.71 34.21 22.23
C ILE A 292 46.30 34.91 23.53
N ASP A 293 45.32 35.77 23.49
CA ASP A 293 44.68 36.40 24.62
C ASP A 293 43.60 35.53 25.27
N ILE A 294 43.08 35.93 26.43
CA ILE A 294 42.10 35.16 27.19
C ILE A 294 40.78 35.05 26.43
N SER A 295 40.33 36.10 25.73
CA SER A 295 39.08 36.09 24.95
C SER A 295 39.17 35.13 23.77
N SER A 296 40.31 35.16 23.03
CA SER A 296 40.60 34.18 21.97
C SER A 296 40.69 32.75 22.48
N PHE A 297 41.24 32.52 23.65
CA PHE A 297 41.29 31.20 24.28
C PHE A 297 39.88 30.65 24.53
N VAL A 298 38.99 31.47 25.13
CA VAL A 298 37.59 31.05 25.40
C VAL A 298 36.80 30.81 24.11
N LEU A 299 36.99 31.66 23.10
CA LEU A 299 36.36 31.49 21.79
C LEU A 299 36.78 30.19 21.11
N LEU A 300 38.10 29.90 21.13
CA LEU A 300 38.64 28.68 20.53
C LEU A 300 38.16 27.42 21.23
N LEU A 301 38.12 27.45 22.56
CA LEU A 301 37.66 26.33 23.38
C LEU A 301 36.24 25.96 23.03
N GLY A 302 35.33 26.94 22.90
CA GLY A 302 33.97 26.74 22.45
C GLY A 302 33.86 26.30 20.97
N SER A 303 34.69 26.91 20.11
CA SER A 303 34.66 26.65 18.66
C SER A 303 35.18 25.27 18.28
N ILE A 304 36.23 24.75 18.94
CA ILE A 304 36.76 23.39 18.72
C ILE A 304 35.67 22.35 19.06
N ARG A 305 35.04 22.52 20.22
CA ARG A 305 33.95 21.64 20.64
C ARG A 305 32.74 21.75 19.70
N GLY A 306 32.37 22.97 19.32
CA GLY A 306 31.30 23.23 18.35
C GLY A 306 31.56 22.58 16.98
N PHE A 307 32.79 22.66 16.46
CA PHE A 307 33.24 22.02 15.24
C PHE A 307 33.12 20.50 15.32
N SER A 308 33.68 19.89 16.38
CA SER A 308 33.67 18.44 16.57
C SER A 308 32.21 17.90 16.65
N LEU A 309 31.36 18.57 17.43
CA LEU A 309 29.95 18.20 17.54
C LEU A 309 29.19 18.38 16.21
N ALA A 310 29.39 19.52 15.53
CA ALA A 310 28.71 19.76 14.25
C ALA A 310 29.11 18.74 13.18
N LEU A 311 30.39 18.38 13.11
CA LEU A 311 30.89 17.39 12.17
C LEU A 311 30.40 15.98 12.52
N ALA A 312 30.40 15.58 13.77
CA ALA A 312 29.89 14.29 14.23
C ALA A 312 28.38 14.15 13.93
N GLU A 313 27.59 15.20 14.21
CA GLU A 313 26.16 15.23 13.89
C GLU A 313 25.88 15.20 12.38
N LEU A 314 26.62 15.98 11.57
CA LEU A 314 26.52 15.95 10.11
C LEU A 314 26.63 14.52 9.58
N ILE A 315 27.64 13.83 10.05
CA ILE A 315 27.94 12.47 9.64
C ILE A 315 26.87 11.49 10.12
N SER A 316 26.45 11.63 11.38
CA SER A 316 25.37 10.85 11.96
C SER A 316 24.09 11.00 11.13
N LYS A 317 23.65 12.24 10.83
CA LYS A 317 22.44 12.53 10.05
C LYS A 317 22.55 12.06 8.60
N TYR A 318 23.69 12.32 7.93
CA TYR A 318 23.94 11.81 6.59
C TYR A 318 23.80 10.28 6.51
N SER A 319 24.30 9.59 7.53
CA SER A 319 24.25 8.13 7.58
C SER A 319 22.86 7.55 7.79
N THR A 320 21.87 8.34 8.23
CA THR A 320 20.48 7.92 8.37
C THR A 320 19.67 8.13 7.09
N LEU A 321 20.16 8.92 6.12
CA LEU A 321 19.45 9.19 4.86
C LEU A 321 19.25 7.97 3.95
N PRO A 322 20.24 7.06 3.75
CA PRO A 322 20.07 5.94 2.82
C PRO A 322 18.88 5.03 3.11
N PRO A 323 18.61 4.58 4.36
CA PRO A 323 17.41 3.77 4.65
C PRO A 323 16.11 4.50 4.32
N PHE A 324 16.01 5.78 4.63
CA PHE A 324 14.85 6.58 4.29
C PHE A 324 14.72 6.80 2.77
N SER A 325 15.84 6.99 2.06
CA SER A 325 15.86 7.11 0.60
C SER A 325 15.31 5.85 -0.08
N VAL A 326 15.58 4.65 0.47
CA VAL A 326 14.98 3.39 -0.02
C VAL A 326 13.45 3.42 0.12
N ALA A 327 12.94 3.88 1.27
CA ALA A 327 11.50 4.00 1.47
C ALA A 327 10.85 4.97 0.48
N ILE A 328 11.52 6.11 0.18
CA ILE A 328 11.06 7.07 -0.84
C ILE A 328 11.07 6.44 -2.24
N ASN A 329 12.07 5.63 -2.57
CA ASN A 329 12.08 4.89 -3.84
C ASN A 329 10.85 3.99 -3.98
N TYR A 330 10.48 3.23 -2.94
CA TYR A 330 9.28 2.39 -2.98
C TYR A 330 7.99 3.19 -3.18
N ILE A 331 7.88 4.36 -2.52
CA ILE A 331 6.74 5.26 -2.71
C ILE A 331 6.67 5.76 -4.16
N ARG A 332 7.80 6.20 -4.72
CA ARG A 332 7.86 6.70 -6.10
C ARG A 332 7.60 5.61 -7.11
N GLU A 333 8.18 4.43 -6.96
CA GLU A 333 7.93 3.28 -7.83
C GLU A 333 6.45 2.86 -7.84
N ALA A 334 5.77 2.93 -6.69
CA ALA A 334 4.34 2.66 -6.61
C ALA A 334 3.51 3.73 -7.34
N LEU A 335 3.86 5.01 -7.18
CA LEU A 335 3.15 6.12 -7.83
C LEU A 335 3.39 6.21 -9.34
N GLU A 336 4.52 5.72 -9.84
CA GLU A 336 4.89 5.75 -11.26
C GLU A 336 4.38 4.54 -12.05
N GLU A 337 3.79 3.54 -11.40
CA GLU A 337 3.23 2.39 -12.12
C GLU A 337 2.11 2.85 -13.07
N ASN A 338 2.11 2.34 -14.30
CA ASN A 338 1.12 2.75 -15.30
C ASN A 338 -0.26 2.20 -14.98
N GLU A 339 -1.28 3.07 -15.01
CA GLU A 339 -2.67 2.71 -14.70
C GLU A 339 -3.36 1.98 -15.86
N ASN A 340 -3.12 2.43 -17.08
CA ASN A 340 -3.93 2.07 -18.25
C ASN A 340 -3.08 1.70 -19.46
N SER A 341 -2.31 0.62 -19.41
CA SER A 341 -1.64 0.13 -20.60
C SER A 341 -2.66 -0.56 -21.53
N GLY A 342 -2.95 0.07 -22.67
CA GLY A 342 -3.57 -0.56 -23.83
C GLY A 342 -5.10 -0.42 -23.98
N TRP A 343 -5.78 0.52 -23.31
CA TRP A 343 -7.16 0.93 -23.59
C TRP A 343 -7.10 2.26 -24.35
N GLU A 344 -7.66 2.31 -25.59
CA GLU A 344 -7.47 3.46 -26.50
C GLU A 344 -8.56 4.53 -26.39
N ASP A 345 -9.71 4.20 -25.83
CA ASP A 345 -10.89 5.09 -25.71
C ASP A 345 -11.34 5.78 -27.00
N THR A 346 -11.38 5.03 -28.09
CA THR A 346 -11.79 5.55 -29.41
C THR A 346 -13.32 5.62 -29.60
N ILE A 347 -14.10 4.97 -28.72
CA ILE A 347 -15.56 4.88 -28.84
C ILE A 347 -16.23 6.05 -28.14
N SER A 348 -17.10 6.78 -28.85
CA SER A 348 -17.88 7.89 -28.28
C SER A 348 -18.93 7.42 -27.25
N ASN A 349 -19.29 8.31 -26.33
CA ASN A 349 -20.35 8.01 -25.32
C ASN A 349 -21.70 7.73 -25.98
N GLU A 350 -22.03 8.39 -27.10
CA GLU A 350 -23.25 8.15 -27.85
C GLU A 350 -23.35 6.71 -28.36
N LYS A 351 -22.24 6.15 -28.84
CA LYS A 351 -22.17 4.73 -29.23
C LYS A 351 -22.36 3.78 -28.06
N ILE A 352 -21.80 4.12 -26.89
CA ILE A 352 -22.01 3.33 -25.66
C ILE A 352 -23.49 3.33 -25.28
N ASP A 353 -24.18 4.47 -25.33
CA ASP A 353 -25.60 4.57 -25.02
C ASP A 353 -26.44 3.82 -26.05
N LEU A 354 -26.06 3.81 -27.31
CA LEU A 354 -26.69 3.01 -28.35
C LEU A 354 -26.56 1.50 -28.07
N ILE A 355 -25.35 1.04 -27.76
CA ILE A 355 -25.06 -0.35 -27.37
C ILE A 355 -25.91 -0.77 -26.16
N LYS A 356 -26.04 0.12 -25.15
CA LYS A 356 -26.91 -0.16 -23.98
C LYS A 356 -28.36 -0.33 -24.33
N ARG A 357 -28.89 0.44 -25.29
CA ARG A 357 -30.30 0.38 -25.73
C ARG A 357 -30.58 -0.82 -26.65
N GLU A 358 -29.67 -1.02 -27.60
CA GLU A 358 -29.84 -2.09 -28.59
C GLU A 358 -29.46 -3.46 -28.04
N GLY A 359 -28.60 -3.55 -27.05
CA GLY A 359 -28.06 -4.80 -26.54
C GLY A 359 -26.74 -5.18 -27.21
N ILE A 360 -26.13 -6.27 -26.74
CA ILE A 360 -24.79 -6.66 -27.18
C ILE A 360 -24.75 -8.05 -27.82
N ILE A 361 -23.86 -8.18 -28.81
CA ILE A 361 -23.31 -9.44 -29.32
C ILE A 361 -21.90 -9.52 -28.80
N LEU A 362 -21.57 -10.54 -28.01
CA LEU A 362 -20.21 -10.78 -27.52
C LEU A 362 -19.55 -11.81 -28.43
N ARG A 363 -18.33 -11.52 -28.90
CA ARG A 363 -17.55 -12.43 -29.74
C ARG A 363 -16.13 -12.55 -29.25
N LEU A 364 -15.72 -13.79 -29.01
CA LEU A 364 -14.34 -14.16 -28.72
C LEU A 364 -13.77 -14.86 -29.94
N LYS A 365 -12.59 -14.43 -30.41
CA LYS A 365 -11.89 -15.01 -31.56
C LYS A 365 -10.51 -15.49 -31.14
N ASN A 366 -10.30 -16.80 -31.18
CA ASN A 366 -9.03 -17.47 -30.86
C ASN A 366 -8.41 -17.00 -29.52
N VAL A 367 -9.25 -16.77 -28.52
CA VAL A 367 -8.84 -16.24 -27.23
C VAL A 367 -8.06 -17.29 -26.44
N SER A 368 -6.82 -16.94 -26.08
CA SER A 368 -5.99 -17.72 -25.17
C SER A 368 -5.52 -16.83 -24.01
N TYR A 369 -5.32 -17.46 -22.85
CA TYR A 369 -4.82 -16.77 -21.67
C TYR A 369 -3.89 -17.63 -20.83
N THR A 370 -2.75 -17.04 -20.46
CA THR A 370 -1.76 -17.66 -19.58
C THR A 370 -1.50 -16.72 -18.41
N TYR A 371 -1.63 -17.20 -17.16
CA TYR A 371 -1.32 -16.42 -15.98
C TYR A 371 0.15 -16.00 -15.93
N PRO A 372 0.49 -14.80 -15.43
CA PRO A 372 1.87 -14.38 -15.25
C PRO A 372 2.67 -15.39 -14.42
N GLY A 373 3.81 -15.85 -14.96
CA GLY A 373 4.66 -16.85 -14.32
C GLY A 373 4.28 -18.31 -14.58
N SER A 374 3.17 -18.59 -15.27
CA SER A 374 2.83 -19.93 -15.76
C SER A 374 3.34 -20.16 -17.18
N SER A 375 3.74 -21.39 -17.49
CA SER A 375 4.06 -21.83 -18.86
C SER A 375 2.89 -22.55 -19.53
N ILE A 376 1.83 -22.85 -18.79
CA ILE A 376 0.66 -23.60 -19.28
C ILE A 376 -0.50 -22.62 -19.46
N PRO A 377 -1.13 -22.54 -20.64
CA PRO A 377 -2.31 -21.71 -20.87
C PRO A 377 -3.51 -22.24 -20.08
N THR A 378 -4.23 -21.35 -19.43
CA THR A 378 -5.49 -21.66 -18.74
C THR A 378 -6.67 -21.67 -19.71
N LEU A 379 -6.60 -20.85 -20.76
CA LEU A 379 -7.54 -20.87 -21.90
C LEU A 379 -6.75 -21.00 -23.18
N GLU A 380 -7.21 -21.84 -24.09
CA GLU A 380 -6.51 -22.14 -25.34
C GLU A 380 -7.48 -22.08 -26.50
N ASN A 381 -7.28 -21.08 -27.38
CA ASN A 381 -7.96 -20.93 -28.67
C ASN A 381 -9.50 -20.95 -28.55
N VAL A 382 -10.06 -20.26 -27.55
CA VAL A 382 -11.50 -20.19 -27.30
C VAL A 382 -12.17 -19.32 -28.36
N ASN A 383 -13.13 -19.92 -29.08
CA ASN A 383 -14.00 -19.24 -30.04
C ASN A 383 -15.43 -19.33 -29.54
N LEU A 384 -16.07 -18.19 -29.27
CA LEU A 384 -17.43 -18.12 -28.73
C LEU A 384 -18.13 -16.87 -29.24
N THR A 385 -19.36 -17.05 -29.75
CA THR A 385 -20.23 -15.91 -30.09
C THR A 385 -21.53 -16.04 -29.31
N ILE A 386 -21.88 -15.01 -28.54
CA ILE A 386 -23.12 -14.93 -27.77
C ILE A 386 -24.02 -13.90 -28.44
N LYS A 387 -25.20 -14.31 -28.85
CA LYS A 387 -26.14 -13.46 -29.57
C LYS A 387 -26.83 -12.48 -28.63
N LYS A 388 -27.40 -11.42 -29.19
CA LYS A 388 -28.21 -10.45 -28.46
C LYS A 388 -29.39 -11.11 -27.79
N GLY A 389 -29.57 -10.88 -26.50
CA GLY A 389 -30.66 -11.43 -25.69
C GLY A 389 -30.51 -12.92 -25.37
N GLU A 390 -29.43 -13.57 -25.79
CA GLU A 390 -29.18 -14.99 -25.55
C GLU A 390 -28.82 -15.23 -24.09
N LYS A 391 -29.37 -16.31 -23.52
CA LYS A 391 -29.00 -16.84 -22.20
C LYS A 391 -28.10 -18.04 -22.37
N LEU A 392 -26.81 -17.86 -22.14
CA LEU A 392 -25.79 -18.89 -22.26
C LEU A 392 -25.48 -19.51 -20.91
N ALA A 393 -25.53 -20.84 -20.80
CA ALA A 393 -24.94 -21.57 -19.67
C ALA A 393 -23.49 -21.93 -19.97
N LEU A 394 -22.57 -21.55 -19.09
CA LEU A 394 -21.16 -21.92 -19.16
C LEU A 394 -20.87 -22.97 -18.09
N LEU A 395 -20.61 -24.19 -18.52
CA LEU A 395 -20.35 -25.36 -17.67
C LEU A 395 -18.89 -25.82 -17.76
N GLY A 396 -18.50 -26.64 -16.83
CA GLY A 396 -17.19 -27.29 -16.80
C GLY A 396 -16.78 -27.67 -15.38
N LEU A 397 -15.84 -28.60 -15.27
CA LEU A 397 -15.27 -29.02 -13.99
C LEU A 397 -14.45 -27.87 -13.34
N ASN A 398 -14.12 -28.05 -12.05
CA ASN A 398 -13.23 -27.13 -11.36
C ASN A 398 -11.87 -27.06 -12.07
N GLY A 399 -11.33 -25.85 -12.24
CA GLY A 399 -10.11 -25.62 -12.99
C GLY A 399 -10.24 -25.63 -14.52
N ALA A 400 -11.43 -25.79 -15.09
CA ALA A 400 -11.64 -25.76 -16.54
C ALA A 400 -11.38 -24.40 -17.21
N GLY A 401 -11.25 -23.31 -16.45
CA GLY A 401 -10.99 -21.96 -16.97
C GLY A 401 -12.22 -21.04 -16.97
N LYS A 402 -13.36 -21.44 -16.41
CA LYS A 402 -14.63 -20.64 -16.40
C LYS A 402 -14.44 -19.25 -15.81
N THR A 403 -13.89 -19.14 -14.61
CA THR A 403 -13.66 -17.86 -13.93
C THR A 403 -12.66 -16.97 -14.69
N THR A 404 -11.65 -17.58 -15.32
CA THR A 404 -10.70 -16.87 -16.18
C THR A 404 -11.39 -16.29 -17.42
N LEU A 405 -12.26 -17.08 -18.07
CA LEU A 405 -13.04 -16.62 -19.22
C LEU A 405 -13.96 -15.45 -18.84
N VAL A 406 -14.62 -15.54 -17.68
CA VAL A 406 -15.46 -14.45 -17.17
C VAL A 406 -14.66 -13.20 -16.89
N LYS A 407 -13.48 -13.31 -16.26
CA LYS A 407 -12.62 -12.15 -16.00
C LYS A 407 -12.17 -11.47 -17.30
N ILE A 408 -11.92 -12.23 -18.38
CA ILE A 408 -11.64 -11.68 -19.71
C ILE A 408 -12.86 -10.95 -20.28
N ILE A 409 -14.04 -11.57 -20.24
CA ILE A 409 -15.29 -10.96 -20.73
C ILE A 409 -15.61 -9.68 -19.94
N CYS A 410 -15.37 -9.67 -18.64
CA CYS A 410 -15.54 -8.48 -17.79
C CYS A 410 -14.49 -7.38 -18.06
N GLY A 411 -13.46 -7.65 -18.86
CA GLY A 411 -12.36 -6.71 -19.08
C GLY A 411 -11.39 -6.60 -17.90
N LEU A 412 -11.48 -7.52 -16.93
CA LEU A 412 -10.53 -7.59 -15.80
C LEU A 412 -9.18 -8.17 -16.24
N TYR A 413 -9.21 -9.10 -17.22
CA TYR A 413 -8.02 -9.64 -17.85
C TYR A 413 -8.04 -9.33 -19.35
N ARG A 414 -6.84 -9.24 -19.92
CA ARG A 414 -6.65 -9.22 -21.35
C ARG A 414 -6.21 -10.59 -21.84
N PRO A 415 -6.72 -11.04 -22.98
CA PRO A 415 -6.23 -12.27 -23.57
C PRO A 415 -4.72 -12.15 -23.89
N THR A 416 -3.99 -13.22 -23.69
CA THR A 416 -2.57 -13.31 -24.10
C THR A 416 -2.46 -13.35 -25.62
N SER A 417 -3.46 -13.92 -26.30
CA SER A 417 -3.63 -13.89 -27.75
C SER A 417 -5.10 -14.00 -28.11
N GLY A 418 -5.45 -13.59 -29.33
CA GLY A 418 -6.84 -13.49 -29.79
C GLY A 418 -7.51 -12.18 -29.37
N GLU A 419 -8.77 -12.02 -29.68
CA GLU A 419 -9.51 -10.76 -29.57
C GLU A 419 -10.90 -10.96 -29.00
N VAL A 420 -11.37 -9.97 -28.23
CA VAL A 420 -12.73 -9.92 -27.66
C VAL A 420 -13.45 -8.73 -28.26
N TYR A 421 -14.69 -8.93 -28.72
CA TYR A 421 -15.51 -7.89 -29.34
C TYR A 421 -16.85 -7.75 -28.62
N ILE A 422 -17.30 -6.51 -28.50
CA ILE A 422 -18.71 -6.19 -28.27
C ILE A 422 -19.25 -5.57 -29.56
N ASN A 423 -20.26 -6.22 -30.15
CA ASN A 423 -20.74 -5.95 -31.50
C ASN A 423 -19.55 -6.05 -32.51
N ASP A 424 -19.21 -4.97 -33.21
CA ASP A 424 -18.10 -4.93 -34.15
C ASP A 424 -16.85 -4.21 -33.60
N PHE A 425 -16.87 -3.84 -32.32
CA PHE A 425 -15.80 -3.08 -31.70
C PHE A 425 -14.91 -3.98 -30.83
N PRO A 426 -13.59 -4.02 -31.09
CA PRO A 426 -12.66 -4.76 -30.25
C PRO A 426 -12.54 -4.11 -28.86
N GLN A 427 -12.24 -4.92 -27.86
CA GLN A 427 -12.10 -4.51 -26.46
C GLN A 427 -11.16 -3.32 -26.27
N GLU A 428 -10.08 -3.27 -27.02
CA GLU A 428 -9.05 -2.22 -26.96
C GLU A 428 -9.58 -0.83 -27.31
N SER A 429 -10.62 -0.76 -28.16
CA SER A 429 -11.24 0.50 -28.59
C SER A 429 -12.06 1.20 -27.49
N PHE A 430 -12.31 0.52 -26.38
CA PHE A 430 -13.03 1.08 -25.25
C PHE A 430 -12.05 1.61 -24.19
N SER A 431 -12.44 2.61 -23.40
CA SER A 431 -11.81 2.80 -22.11
C SER A 431 -12.30 1.72 -21.14
N TYR A 432 -11.50 1.43 -20.11
CA TYR A 432 -11.83 0.46 -19.07
C TYR A 432 -13.22 0.72 -18.46
N ALA A 433 -13.50 1.97 -18.12
CA ALA A 433 -14.77 2.38 -17.54
C ALA A 433 -15.97 2.18 -18.51
N LYS A 434 -15.78 2.46 -19.81
CA LYS A 434 -16.82 2.24 -20.83
C LYS A 434 -17.13 0.76 -21.01
N TRP A 435 -16.10 -0.09 -21.12
CA TRP A 435 -16.29 -1.54 -21.19
C TRP A 435 -17.05 -2.05 -19.98
N GLN A 436 -16.59 -1.71 -18.78
CA GLN A 436 -17.23 -2.13 -17.55
C GLN A 436 -18.69 -1.63 -17.43
N SER A 437 -19.02 -0.47 -17.98
CA SER A 437 -20.41 0.02 -17.98
C SER A 437 -21.39 -0.88 -18.74
N LEU A 438 -20.87 -1.71 -19.65
CA LEU A 438 -21.67 -2.63 -20.48
C LEU A 438 -21.86 -4.01 -19.83
N VAL A 439 -21.10 -4.33 -18.78
CA VAL A 439 -21.13 -5.65 -18.14
C VAL A 439 -21.51 -5.50 -16.68
N SER A 440 -22.43 -6.31 -16.20
CA SER A 440 -22.76 -6.49 -14.80
C SER A 440 -22.41 -7.91 -14.38
N VAL A 441 -21.80 -8.08 -13.21
CA VAL A 441 -21.35 -9.40 -12.76
C VAL A 441 -21.65 -9.60 -11.29
N MET A 442 -22.08 -10.82 -10.95
CA MET A 442 -22.09 -11.35 -9.60
C MET A 442 -21.06 -12.47 -9.54
N PHE A 443 -19.92 -12.22 -8.91
CA PHE A 443 -18.88 -13.23 -8.68
C PHE A 443 -19.23 -14.13 -7.49
N GLN A 444 -18.70 -15.33 -7.49
CA GLN A 444 -18.80 -16.30 -6.40
C GLN A 444 -18.23 -15.72 -5.08
N GLU A 445 -17.08 -15.09 -5.17
CA GLU A 445 -16.46 -14.37 -4.05
C GLU A 445 -16.66 -12.87 -4.25
N SER A 446 -17.52 -12.27 -3.46
CA SER A 446 -17.80 -10.83 -3.48
C SER A 446 -17.70 -10.25 -2.08
N VAL A 447 -17.21 -9.00 -1.99
CA VAL A 447 -17.00 -8.29 -0.73
C VAL A 447 -18.10 -7.27 -0.52
N LEU A 448 -18.63 -7.21 0.71
CA LEU A 448 -19.45 -6.09 1.17
C LEU A 448 -18.58 -5.01 1.76
N LEU A 449 -18.93 -3.76 1.48
CA LEU A 449 -18.25 -2.59 2.01
C LEU A 449 -18.89 -2.18 3.35
N PRO A 450 -18.11 -1.58 4.29
CA PRO A 450 -18.59 -1.25 5.64
C PRO A 450 -19.47 0.01 5.67
N TRP A 451 -20.33 0.14 4.67
CA TRP A 451 -21.31 1.22 4.55
C TRP A 451 -22.73 0.66 4.54
N THR A 452 -23.70 1.49 4.18
CA THR A 452 -25.12 1.11 4.19
C THR A 452 -25.47 0.11 3.10
N ILE A 453 -26.61 -0.56 3.25
CA ILE A 453 -27.16 -1.48 2.23
C ILE A 453 -27.35 -0.76 0.91
N ASP A 454 -27.95 0.44 0.93
CA ASP A 454 -28.20 1.22 -0.27
C ASP A 454 -26.89 1.56 -0.99
N GLU A 455 -25.87 2.03 -0.27
CA GLU A 455 -24.54 2.34 -0.84
C GLU A 455 -23.87 1.09 -1.43
N ASN A 456 -24.05 -0.06 -0.80
CA ASN A 456 -23.53 -1.32 -1.33
C ASN A 456 -24.22 -1.76 -2.62
N ILE A 457 -25.50 -1.48 -2.80
CA ILE A 457 -26.25 -1.80 -4.03
C ILE A 457 -25.95 -0.77 -5.12
N ILE A 458 -25.97 0.52 -4.76
CA ILE A 458 -25.83 1.64 -5.70
C ILE A 458 -24.37 1.79 -6.18
N GLY A 459 -23.39 1.46 -5.35
CA GLY A 459 -21.96 1.60 -5.61
C GLY A 459 -21.43 3.03 -5.46
N ARG A 460 -22.17 3.90 -4.79
CA ARG A 460 -21.77 5.28 -4.45
C ARG A 460 -22.51 5.76 -3.22
N GLN A 461 -22.08 6.91 -2.67
CA GLN A 461 -22.79 7.52 -1.55
C GLN A 461 -24.27 7.72 -1.86
N SER A 462 -25.12 7.25 -0.95
CA SER A 462 -26.58 7.39 -1.08
C SER A 462 -27.00 8.80 -0.66
N THR A 463 -27.81 9.44 -1.50
CA THR A 463 -28.51 10.68 -1.16
C THR A 463 -29.98 10.36 -0.93
N GLN A 464 -30.72 11.21 -0.19
CA GLN A 464 -32.16 10.99 0.08
C GLN A 464 -32.99 10.83 -1.19
N GLU A 465 -32.59 11.44 -2.31
CA GLU A 465 -33.26 11.31 -3.61
C GLU A 465 -33.08 9.92 -4.26
N VAL A 466 -32.06 9.16 -3.84
CA VAL A 466 -31.76 7.83 -4.39
C VAL A 466 -32.36 6.73 -3.54
N SER A 467 -32.50 6.94 -2.25
CA SER A 467 -33.18 6.03 -1.33
C SER A 467 -34.70 6.06 -1.64
N GLY A 468 -35.21 4.98 -2.26
CA GLY A 468 -36.62 4.89 -2.69
C GLY A 468 -36.86 5.12 -4.18
N ASN A 469 -35.81 5.32 -4.98
CA ASN A 469 -35.92 5.37 -6.43
C ASN A 469 -36.50 4.04 -6.96
N ASN A 470 -37.45 4.10 -7.91
CA ASN A 470 -38.05 2.94 -8.56
C ASN A 470 -37.05 1.90 -9.05
N LYS A 471 -35.85 2.33 -9.44
CA LYS A 471 -34.77 1.45 -9.87
C LYS A 471 -34.21 0.58 -8.74
N LEU A 472 -34.02 1.13 -7.55
CA LEU A 472 -33.55 0.39 -6.37
C LEU A 472 -34.62 -0.60 -5.91
N VAL A 473 -35.89 -0.15 -5.82
CA VAL A 473 -37.01 -0.99 -5.44
C VAL A 473 -37.14 -2.17 -6.39
N LYS A 474 -37.08 -1.93 -7.69
CA LYS A 474 -37.14 -2.98 -8.73
C LYS A 474 -35.99 -3.98 -8.59
N ALA A 475 -34.77 -3.52 -8.31
CA ALA A 475 -33.61 -4.40 -8.10
C ALA A 475 -33.80 -5.27 -6.85
N LEU A 476 -34.33 -4.71 -5.75
CA LEU A 476 -34.62 -5.42 -4.50
C LEU A 476 -35.73 -6.48 -4.70
N GLU A 477 -36.79 -6.16 -5.44
CA GLU A 477 -37.88 -7.09 -5.74
C GLU A 477 -37.39 -8.25 -6.60
N LEU A 478 -36.70 -7.94 -7.71
CA LEU A 478 -36.22 -8.95 -8.65
C LEU A 478 -35.15 -9.85 -8.05
N SER A 479 -34.34 -9.35 -7.11
CA SER A 479 -33.35 -10.15 -6.39
C SER A 479 -33.97 -11.02 -5.28
N GLY A 480 -35.21 -10.76 -4.88
CA GLY A 480 -35.86 -11.39 -3.75
C GLY A 480 -35.26 -10.94 -2.40
N PHE A 481 -34.61 -9.77 -2.33
CA PHE A 481 -34.07 -9.20 -1.10
C PHE A 481 -35.02 -8.21 -0.42
N LYS A 482 -36.13 -7.82 -1.11
CA LYS A 482 -37.05 -6.78 -0.65
C LYS A 482 -37.66 -7.05 0.73
N ASP A 483 -38.10 -8.27 0.99
CA ASP A 483 -38.75 -8.64 2.27
C ASP A 483 -37.75 -8.47 3.45
N LYS A 484 -36.50 -8.91 3.24
CA LYS A 484 -35.43 -8.71 4.23
C LYS A 484 -35.11 -7.24 4.43
N TYR A 485 -34.99 -6.49 3.34
CA TYR A 485 -34.76 -5.05 3.37
C TYR A 485 -35.84 -4.31 4.16
N ASP A 486 -37.10 -4.60 3.95
CA ASP A 486 -38.25 -3.97 4.63
C ASP A 486 -38.36 -4.42 6.11
N SER A 487 -37.89 -5.60 6.46
CA SER A 487 -37.87 -6.10 7.84
C SER A 487 -36.84 -5.42 8.74
N LEU A 488 -35.86 -4.73 8.16
CA LEU A 488 -34.83 -4.04 8.93
C LEU A 488 -35.33 -2.69 9.45
N GLN A 489 -34.99 -2.35 10.69
CA GLN A 489 -35.39 -1.11 11.34
C GLN A 489 -34.98 0.14 10.56
N GLU A 490 -33.71 0.18 10.09
CA GLU A 490 -33.16 1.28 9.31
C GLU A 490 -33.18 1.04 7.80
N LYS A 491 -33.76 -0.09 7.34
CA LYS A 491 -33.85 -0.47 5.92
C LYS A 491 -32.53 -0.28 5.19
N GLY A 492 -32.52 0.56 4.13
CA GLY A 492 -31.35 0.84 3.32
C GLY A 492 -30.20 1.54 4.04
N ASN A 493 -30.47 2.20 5.16
CA ASN A 493 -29.46 2.87 5.97
C ASN A 493 -28.74 1.92 6.95
N SER A 494 -29.21 0.66 7.07
CA SER A 494 -28.54 -0.35 7.91
C SER A 494 -27.10 -0.54 7.44
N LYS A 495 -26.15 -0.44 8.37
CA LYS A 495 -24.72 -0.59 8.10
C LYS A 495 -24.30 -2.05 8.03
N LEU A 496 -23.25 -2.30 7.28
CA LEU A 496 -22.67 -3.63 7.07
C LEU A 496 -21.25 -3.71 7.65
N VAL A 497 -20.75 -4.94 7.79
CA VAL A 497 -19.38 -5.25 8.23
C VAL A 497 -19.10 -4.86 9.69
N ARG A 498 -19.28 -5.84 10.59
CA ARG A 498 -19.10 -5.67 12.04
C ARG A 498 -17.71 -5.30 12.50
N GLU A 499 -16.69 -5.60 11.69
CA GLU A 499 -15.31 -5.20 11.99
C GLU A 499 -15.11 -3.68 11.98
N VAL A 500 -16.06 -2.92 11.43
CA VAL A 500 -16.01 -1.45 11.33
C VAL A 500 -17.17 -0.80 12.05
N ASN A 501 -18.35 -1.42 12.05
CA ASN A 501 -19.58 -0.87 12.61
C ASN A 501 -20.16 -1.82 13.65
N ASP A 502 -20.19 -1.41 14.92
CA ASP A 502 -20.71 -2.22 16.02
C ASP A 502 -22.20 -2.58 15.86
N ASP A 503 -22.98 -1.68 15.19
CA ASP A 503 -24.39 -1.78 14.90
C ASP A 503 -24.71 -2.50 13.56
N ALA A 504 -23.68 -3.09 12.91
CA ALA A 504 -23.83 -3.72 11.61
C ALA A 504 -24.76 -4.94 11.60
N VAL A 505 -25.59 -5.02 10.57
CA VAL A 505 -26.46 -6.16 10.32
C VAL A 505 -25.67 -7.32 9.74
N SER A 506 -25.93 -8.54 10.22
CA SER A 506 -25.38 -9.78 9.66
C SER A 506 -26.40 -10.45 8.77
N PHE A 507 -25.94 -10.97 7.64
CA PHE A 507 -26.75 -11.73 6.69
C PHE A 507 -26.35 -13.20 6.66
N SER A 508 -27.32 -14.07 6.42
CA SER A 508 -27.07 -15.46 6.02
C SER A 508 -26.41 -15.48 4.62
N GLY A 509 -25.79 -16.61 4.26
CA GLY A 509 -25.19 -16.76 2.93
C GLY A 509 -26.20 -16.50 1.78
N GLY A 510 -27.42 -16.96 1.93
CA GLY A 510 -28.49 -16.76 0.96
C GLY A 510 -28.98 -15.30 0.89
N GLU A 511 -29.10 -14.60 2.03
CA GLU A 511 -29.43 -13.16 2.05
C GLU A 511 -28.31 -12.33 1.43
N MET A 512 -27.05 -12.70 1.69
CA MET A 512 -25.89 -12.09 1.06
C MET A 512 -25.93 -12.23 -0.47
N GLN A 513 -26.22 -13.42 -0.97
CA GLN A 513 -26.33 -13.66 -2.42
C GLN A 513 -27.45 -12.81 -3.04
N LYS A 514 -28.60 -12.70 -2.40
CA LYS A 514 -29.70 -11.84 -2.86
C LYS A 514 -29.31 -10.36 -2.91
N LEU A 515 -28.56 -9.88 -1.91
CA LEU A 515 -28.03 -8.51 -1.88
C LEU A 515 -27.06 -8.26 -3.04
N LEU A 516 -26.12 -9.18 -3.28
CA LEU A 516 -25.17 -9.08 -4.38
C LEU A 516 -25.85 -9.15 -5.75
N PHE A 517 -26.91 -9.93 -5.84
CA PHE A 517 -27.73 -9.98 -7.05
C PHE A 517 -28.51 -8.66 -7.27
N ALA A 518 -29.04 -8.03 -6.20
CA ALA A 518 -29.61 -6.68 -6.29
C ALA A 518 -28.60 -5.66 -6.82
N ARG A 519 -27.34 -5.72 -6.37
CA ARG A 519 -26.24 -4.88 -6.88
C ARG A 519 -26.03 -5.09 -8.38
N ALA A 520 -25.98 -6.33 -8.82
CA ALA A 520 -25.82 -6.67 -10.24
C ALA A 520 -26.97 -6.17 -11.10
N LEU A 521 -28.22 -6.29 -10.63
CA LEU A 521 -29.42 -5.82 -11.32
C LEU A 521 -29.52 -4.30 -11.36
N TYR A 522 -29.13 -3.61 -10.27
CA TYR A 522 -29.19 -2.15 -10.18
C TYR A 522 -28.31 -1.47 -11.23
N LYS A 523 -27.21 -2.09 -11.64
CA LYS A 523 -26.32 -1.54 -12.67
C LYS A 523 -26.96 -1.41 -14.06
N GLU A 524 -27.98 -2.23 -14.38
CA GLU A 524 -28.75 -2.21 -15.65
C GLU A 524 -27.90 -2.38 -16.92
N SER A 525 -26.80 -3.11 -16.84
CA SER A 525 -25.95 -3.39 -17.99
C SER A 525 -26.62 -4.30 -19.00
N PRO A 526 -26.31 -4.20 -20.32
CA PRO A 526 -26.87 -5.06 -21.36
C PRO A 526 -26.34 -6.51 -21.31
N LEU A 527 -25.16 -6.77 -20.69
CA LEU A 527 -24.66 -8.10 -20.39
C LEU A 527 -24.67 -8.33 -18.88
N ILE A 528 -25.28 -9.43 -18.45
CA ILE A 528 -25.30 -9.88 -17.05
C ILE A 528 -24.56 -11.21 -16.96
N ILE A 529 -23.63 -11.33 -16.03
CA ILE A 529 -22.90 -12.56 -15.75
C ILE A 529 -23.18 -12.96 -14.31
N LEU A 530 -23.58 -14.21 -14.10
CA LEU A 530 -23.88 -14.76 -12.79
C LEU A 530 -23.00 -15.99 -12.56
N ASP A 531 -22.08 -15.89 -11.59
CA ASP A 531 -21.17 -16.96 -11.22
C ASP A 531 -21.67 -17.65 -9.95
N GLU A 532 -22.26 -18.83 -10.10
CA GLU A 532 -22.84 -19.67 -9.05
C GLU A 532 -23.82 -18.94 -8.11
N PRO A 533 -24.84 -18.26 -8.65
CA PRO A 533 -25.71 -17.40 -7.83
C PRO A 533 -26.61 -18.15 -6.85
N THR A 534 -26.61 -19.49 -6.87
CA THR A 534 -27.49 -20.33 -6.04
C THR A 534 -26.72 -21.22 -5.05
N SER A 535 -25.40 -21.06 -4.93
CA SER A 535 -24.56 -21.96 -4.12
C SER A 535 -24.92 -22.01 -2.63
N ALA A 536 -25.49 -20.94 -2.08
CA ALA A 536 -25.90 -20.83 -0.66
C ALA A 536 -27.42 -20.78 -0.45
N LEU A 537 -28.23 -21.11 -1.48
CA LEU A 537 -29.69 -21.10 -1.42
C LEU A 537 -30.25 -22.50 -1.19
N ASP A 538 -31.38 -22.57 -0.45
CA ASP A 538 -32.20 -23.76 -0.39
C ASP A 538 -33.00 -23.97 -1.70
N PRO A 539 -33.53 -25.18 -1.97
CA PRO A 539 -34.18 -25.48 -3.24
C PRO A 539 -35.40 -24.59 -3.56
N VAL A 540 -36.13 -24.11 -2.54
CA VAL A 540 -37.29 -23.22 -2.74
C VAL A 540 -36.84 -21.82 -3.12
N ALA A 541 -35.83 -21.28 -2.38
CA ALA A 541 -35.24 -20.00 -2.70
C ALA A 541 -34.52 -20.01 -4.06
N GLU A 542 -33.90 -21.13 -4.44
CA GLU A 542 -33.30 -21.34 -5.75
C GLU A 542 -34.35 -21.27 -6.88
N ASN A 543 -35.46 -21.99 -6.76
CA ASN A 543 -36.52 -21.93 -7.76
C ASN A 543 -37.12 -20.51 -7.90
N ASN A 544 -37.34 -19.82 -6.79
CA ASN A 544 -37.82 -18.44 -6.79
C ASN A 544 -36.81 -17.49 -7.47
N LEU A 545 -35.52 -17.71 -7.24
CA LEU A 545 -34.47 -16.95 -7.92
C LEU A 545 -34.52 -17.16 -9.43
N TYR A 546 -34.71 -18.39 -9.94
CA TYR A 546 -34.81 -18.65 -11.37
C TYR A 546 -36.02 -17.96 -12.01
N ILE A 547 -37.19 -17.98 -11.35
CA ILE A 547 -38.37 -17.26 -11.81
C ILE A 547 -38.11 -15.75 -11.91
N ASN A 548 -37.51 -15.18 -10.86
CA ASN A 548 -37.17 -13.76 -10.82
C ASN A 548 -36.08 -13.41 -11.83
N LEU A 549 -35.11 -14.29 -12.01
CA LEU A 549 -34.02 -14.12 -12.97
C LEU A 549 -34.55 -14.10 -14.40
N ALA A 550 -35.48 -15.00 -14.76
CA ALA A 550 -36.12 -15.01 -16.07
C ALA A 550 -36.83 -13.67 -16.40
N ARG A 551 -37.42 -13.03 -15.38
CA ARG A 551 -38.07 -11.70 -15.50
C ARG A 551 -37.01 -10.57 -15.57
N ALA A 552 -35.98 -10.64 -14.74
CA ALA A 552 -34.96 -9.61 -14.61
C ALA A 552 -34.06 -9.46 -15.84
N VAL A 553 -33.79 -10.58 -16.54
CA VAL A 553 -32.93 -10.62 -17.74
C VAL A 553 -33.71 -10.62 -19.06
N SER A 554 -35.01 -10.38 -19.01
CA SER A 554 -35.81 -10.29 -20.25
C SER A 554 -35.23 -9.24 -21.21
N GLY A 555 -34.86 -9.66 -22.43
CA GLY A 555 -34.24 -8.82 -23.45
C GLY A 555 -32.75 -8.49 -23.24
N LYS A 556 -32.08 -8.98 -22.18
CA LYS A 556 -30.65 -8.81 -21.93
C LYS A 556 -29.89 -10.08 -22.29
N THR A 557 -28.64 -9.92 -22.70
CA THR A 557 -27.72 -11.04 -22.88
C THR A 557 -27.22 -11.51 -21.51
N MET A 558 -27.18 -12.82 -21.28
CA MET A 558 -26.80 -13.40 -19.99
C MET A 558 -25.80 -14.55 -20.16
N ILE A 559 -24.82 -14.60 -19.28
CA ILE A 559 -23.95 -15.75 -19.06
C ILE A 559 -24.22 -16.27 -17.66
N TYR A 560 -24.61 -17.53 -17.57
CA TYR A 560 -24.91 -18.23 -16.33
C TYR A 560 -23.88 -19.33 -16.09
N ILE A 561 -23.15 -19.26 -14.98
CA ILE A 561 -22.15 -20.26 -14.59
C ILE A 561 -22.71 -21.06 -13.45
N SER A 562 -22.74 -22.37 -13.60
CA SER A 562 -23.17 -23.31 -12.56
C SER A 562 -22.44 -24.64 -12.70
N HIS A 563 -22.30 -25.32 -11.60
CA HIS A 563 -21.97 -26.74 -11.56
C HIS A 563 -23.23 -27.61 -11.30
N ARG A 564 -24.40 -26.98 -11.13
CA ARG A 564 -25.72 -27.66 -11.05
C ARG A 564 -26.35 -27.74 -12.43
N LEU A 565 -26.37 -28.92 -13.04
CA LEU A 565 -26.85 -29.10 -14.39
C LEU A 565 -28.37 -28.92 -14.51
N SER A 566 -29.15 -29.15 -13.44
CA SER A 566 -30.58 -28.88 -13.40
C SER A 566 -30.92 -27.41 -13.71
N SER A 567 -30.03 -26.48 -13.34
CA SER A 567 -30.22 -25.05 -13.55
C SER A 567 -29.93 -24.56 -14.97
N THR A 568 -29.38 -25.40 -15.84
CA THR A 568 -29.08 -25.02 -17.23
C THR A 568 -30.28 -25.05 -18.17
N ARG A 569 -31.37 -25.68 -17.76
CA ARG A 569 -32.58 -25.83 -18.58
C ARG A 569 -33.29 -24.53 -18.96
N PHE A 570 -33.06 -23.45 -18.20
CA PHE A 570 -33.63 -22.15 -18.52
C PHE A 570 -32.75 -21.32 -19.47
N CYS A 571 -31.56 -21.82 -19.84
CA CYS A 571 -30.70 -21.20 -20.81
C CYS A 571 -30.98 -21.66 -22.24
N ASP A 572 -30.80 -20.75 -23.19
CA ASP A 572 -31.08 -21.04 -24.62
C ASP A 572 -29.99 -21.95 -25.20
N ARG A 573 -28.75 -21.88 -24.70
CA ARG A 573 -27.59 -22.67 -25.14
C ARG A 573 -26.68 -22.97 -23.99
N ILE A 574 -26.02 -24.11 -24.08
CA ILE A 574 -25.03 -24.61 -23.12
C ILE A 574 -23.69 -24.72 -23.82
N VAL A 575 -22.65 -24.26 -23.19
CA VAL A 575 -21.25 -24.42 -23.61
C VAL A 575 -20.49 -25.11 -22.49
N LEU A 576 -19.82 -26.21 -22.81
CA LEU A 576 -19.00 -26.98 -21.88
C LEU A 576 -17.53 -26.68 -22.12
N LEU A 577 -16.88 -26.19 -21.07
CA LEU A 577 -15.46 -25.89 -21.04
C LEU A 577 -14.70 -27.02 -20.33
N GLN A 578 -13.63 -27.54 -20.96
CA GLN A 578 -12.75 -28.56 -20.39
C GLN A 578 -11.31 -28.22 -20.73
N SER A 579 -10.42 -28.19 -19.72
CA SER A 579 -8.99 -27.90 -19.89
C SER A 579 -8.71 -26.67 -20.77
N GLY A 580 -9.48 -25.59 -20.56
CA GLY A 580 -9.30 -24.34 -21.28
C GLY A 580 -9.88 -24.27 -22.68
N LYS A 581 -10.59 -25.31 -23.15
CA LYS A 581 -11.20 -25.39 -24.50
C LYS A 581 -12.70 -25.61 -24.43
N ILE A 582 -13.43 -25.09 -25.39
CA ILE A 582 -14.83 -25.45 -25.60
C ILE A 582 -14.87 -26.83 -26.26
N VAL A 583 -15.46 -27.81 -25.56
CA VAL A 583 -15.54 -29.19 -26.05
C VAL A 583 -16.92 -29.56 -26.56
N GLU A 584 -17.97 -28.97 -26.01
CA GLU A 584 -19.37 -29.22 -26.42
C GLU A 584 -20.18 -27.94 -26.39
N GLU A 585 -21.10 -27.84 -27.31
CA GLU A 585 -22.04 -26.74 -27.45
C GLU A 585 -23.38 -27.23 -28.01
N GLY A 586 -24.51 -26.81 -27.42
CA GLY A 586 -25.86 -27.20 -27.87
C GLY A 586 -26.94 -26.74 -26.90
N THR A 587 -28.18 -27.13 -27.19
CA THR A 587 -29.30 -27.01 -26.24
C THR A 587 -29.28 -28.20 -25.27
N HIS A 588 -30.01 -28.11 -24.16
CA HIS A 588 -30.16 -29.20 -23.20
C HIS A 588 -30.60 -30.51 -23.90
N GLU A 589 -31.63 -30.43 -24.74
CA GLU A 589 -32.18 -31.58 -25.46
C GLU A 589 -31.14 -32.17 -26.40
N SER A 590 -30.47 -31.34 -27.21
CA SER A 590 -29.48 -31.80 -28.18
C SER A 590 -28.25 -32.44 -27.57
N LEU A 591 -27.88 -32.05 -26.34
CA LEU A 591 -26.71 -32.59 -25.63
C LEU A 591 -27.07 -33.88 -24.87
N ILE A 592 -28.31 -34.05 -24.39
CA ILE A 592 -28.74 -35.28 -23.71
C ILE A 592 -28.98 -36.41 -24.71
N ASP A 593 -29.46 -36.11 -25.92
CA ASP A 593 -29.70 -37.10 -26.95
C ASP A 593 -28.45 -37.71 -27.57
N ARG A 594 -27.28 -37.12 -27.32
CA ARG A 594 -25.99 -37.59 -27.80
C ARG A 594 -25.25 -38.31 -26.68
N ASP A 595 -24.33 -39.20 -27.06
CA ASP A 595 -23.33 -39.71 -26.13
C ASP A 595 -22.25 -38.61 -25.89
N SER A 596 -22.53 -37.71 -24.95
CA SER A 596 -21.82 -36.47 -24.70
C SER A 596 -21.28 -36.41 -23.27
N LEU A 597 -20.25 -35.64 -23.05
CA LEU A 597 -19.73 -35.36 -21.72
C LEU A 597 -20.77 -34.67 -20.84
N TYR A 598 -21.59 -33.79 -21.45
CA TYR A 598 -22.70 -33.15 -20.76
C TYR A 598 -23.72 -34.19 -20.25
N LYS A 599 -24.09 -35.17 -21.08
CA LYS A 599 -25.00 -36.26 -20.69
C LYS A 599 -24.43 -37.07 -19.53
N HIS A 600 -23.17 -37.46 -19.64
CA HIS A 600 -22.51 -38.23 -18.57
C HIS A 600 -22.51 -37.43 -17.22
N LEU A 601 -22.15 -36.15 -17.24
CA LEU A 601 -22.20 -35.30 -16.05
C LEU A 601 -23.63 -35.14 -15.52
N PHE A 602 -24.64 -35.03 -16.41
CA PHE A 602 -26.05 -34.90 -16.03
C PHE A 602 -26.57 -36.20 -15.38
N ASP A 603 -26.25 -37.34 -15.94
CA ASP A 603 -26.64 -38.66 -15.41
C ASP A 603 -26.00 -38.89 -14.02
N VAL A 604 -24.72 -38.60 -13.85
CA VAL A 604 -24.06 -38.69 -12.54
C VAL A 604 -24.76 -37.80 -11.51
N GLN A 605 -25.07 -36.55 -11.83
CA GLN A 605 -25.76 -35.68 -10.88
C GLN A 605 -27.21 -36.15 -10.61
N SER A 606 -27.91 -36.69 -11.61
CA SER A 606 -29.28 -37.15 -11.45
C SER A 606 -29.38 -38.44 -10.62
N MET A 607 -28.39 -39.32 -10.67
CA MET A 607 -28.32 -40.53 -9.84
C MET A 607 -28.36 -40.20 -8.35
N TYR A 608 -27.63 -39.21 -7.90
CA TYR A 608 -27.63 -38.77 -6.49
C TYR A 608 -29.03 -38.31 -6.03
N TYR A 609 -29.83 -37.71 -6.90
CA TYR A 609 -31.17 -37.28 -6.56
C TYR A 609 -32.18 -38.43 -6.59
N LYS A 610 -32.03 -39.43 -7.48
CA LYS A 610 -32.90 -40.61 -7.56
C LYS A 610 -32.69 -41.57 -6.39
N GLU A 611 -31.45 -41.84 -6.00
CA GLU A 611 -31.15 -42.68 -4.84
C GLU A 611 -31.65 -42.07 -3.52
N MET A 612 -31.66 -40.73 -3.38
CA MET A 612 -32.23 -40.06 -2.22
C MET A 612 -33.80 -40.17 -2.17
N ASP A 613 -34.46 -40.21 -3.32
CA ASP A 613 -35.93 -40.36 -3.39
C ASP A 613 -36.36 -41.82 -3.18
N GLU A 614 -35.57 -42.80 -3.60
CA GLU A 614 -35.82 -44.23 -3.35
C GLU A 614 -35.64 -44.58 -1.88
N ASN A 615 -34.56 -44.10 -1.26
CA ASN A 615 -34.32 -44.27 0.20
C ASN A 615 -35.34 -43.54 1.09
N LYS A 616 -36.04 -42.50 0.60
CA LYS A 616 -37.16 -41.86 1.31
C LYS A 616 -38.51 -42.58 1.15
N LYS A 617 -38.64 -43.48 0.18
CA LYS A 617 -39.84 -44.29 0.00
C LYS A 617 -39.77 -45.63 0.76
N GLU A 618 -38.61 -46.02 1.22
CA GLU A 618 -38.41 -47.24 2.03
C GLU A 618 -38.35 -46.95 3.55
N GLN A 619 -38.45 -45.71 3.99
CA GLN A 619 -38.68 -45.31 5.38
C GLN A 619 -40.15 -44.79 5.56
#